data_68e9131bd1c0018db8f190917f38ec24
#
_entry.id   68e9131bd1c0018db8f190917f38ec24
#
_cell.length_a   1.000
_cell.length_b   1.000
_cell.length_c   1.000
_cell.angle_alpha   90.00
_cell.angle_beta   90.00
_cell.angle_gamma   90.00
#
_symmetry.space_group_name_H-M   'P 1'
#
loop_
_entity.id
_entity.type
_entity.pdbx_description
1 polymer ?
#
loop_
_entity_poly.entity_id
_entity_poly.type
_entity_poly.pdbx_seq_one_letter_code
_entity_poly.pdbx_strand_id
1 'polypeptide(L)'
;MYKLNIDKFAIGLFYRKKVFMIKDMTKGNPSKILFCFALPMVVGNIFQQLYNIVDSIIVGNFVGVNALAAVGASYTMTFVFITVANGASIGCSVVISQLFGAQDFNKMKSSIYTALLSVGMLGLILMFIGLVFSENILRLLQIKNGIFNDASVYMNIYFLGTIFLFIYNISTSSFNALGDSKTPLAFLIFSSIINVFLDLLLVGKFNMGVKGAAIATFIAQSISAVLALTFLLKRVKSIKVIDMQEHNIKKFSNVCVKYQYLQHYSNQ
;
A
#
# COMPACT_ATOMS: atom_id res chain seq x y z
N MET A 1 12.97 21.52 -25.28
CA MET A 1 13.40 20.76 -24.07
C MET A 1 12.30 20.87 -23.02
N TYR A 2 11.22 20.09 -23.18
CA TYR A 2 10.07 20.10 -22.27
C TYR A 2 10.35 19.13 -21.13
N LYS A 3 10.75 19.65 -19.97
CA LYS A 3 10.71 18.90 -18.71
C LYS A 3 9.23 18.66 -18.38
N LEU A 4 8.73 17.46 -18.68
CA LEU A 4 7.40 17.02 -18.23
C LEU A 4 7.38 17.09 -16.71
N ASN A 5 6.61 18.02 -16.20
CA ASN A 5 6.42 18.26 -14.78
C ASN A 5 5.43 17.22 -14.25
N ILE A 6 5.86 15.92 -14.26
CA ILE A 6 5.09 14.77 -13.79
C ILE A 6 4.66 14.98 -12.32
N ASP A 7 5.50 15.67 -11.54
CA ASP A 7 5.18 16.05 -10.15
C ASP A 7 3.96 16.97 -10.06
N LYS A 8 3.75 17.91 -10.98
CA LYS A 8 2.59 18.81 -10.95
C LYS A 8 1.30 18.14 -11.43
N PHE A 9 1.39 17.18 -12.35
CA PHE A 9 0.21 16.49 -12.88
C PHE A 9 -0.29 15.43 -11.88
N ALA A 10 0.58 14.60 -11.34
CA ALA A 10 0.23 13.63 -10.29
C ALA A 10 -0.19 14.32 -8.99
N ILE A 11 0.48 15.41 -8.59
CA ILE A 11 0.17 16.21 -7.40
C ILE A 11 -1.14 17.00 -7.61
N GLY A 12 -1.42 17.52 -8.79
CA GLY A 12 -2.64 18.29 -9.08
C GLY A 12 -3.92 17.47 -9.01
N LEU A 13 -3.90 16.20 -9.42
CA LEU A 13 -5.05 15.28 -9.31
C LEU A 13 -5.35 14.91 -7.85
N PHE A 14 -4.35 14.87 -6.97
CA PHE A 14 -4.46 14.47 -5.57
C PHE A 14 -4.45 15.64 -4.57
N TYR A 15 -4.14 16.86 -5.01
CA TYR A 15 -3.92 18.01 -4.13
C TYR A 15 -5.17 18.90 -3.94
N ARG A 16 -6.37 18.34 -3.99
CA ARG A 16 -7.54 19.06 -3.47
C ARG A 16 -7.49 18.96 -1.94
N LYS A 17 -7.40 20.12 -1.29
CA LYS A 17 -7.31 20.42 0.16
C LYS A 17 -8.24 19.60 1.09
N LYS A 18 -9.10 18.73 0.56
CA LYS A 18 -10.09 17.90 1.26
C LYS A 18 -9.65 16.45 1.51
N VAL A 19 -8.54 15.97 0.90
CA VAL A 19 -8.06 14.58 1.00
C VAL A 19 -7.23 14.34 2.28
N PHE A 20 -6.81 15.40 2.96
CA PHE A 20 -5.92 15.33 4.11
C PHE A 20 -6.59 15.40 5.49
N MET A 21 -7.90 15.22 5.60
CA MET A 21 -8.53 15.21 6.92
C MET A 21 -8.43 13.82 7.55
N ILE A 22 -7.63 13.72 8.61
CA ILE A 22 -7.72 12.62 9.58
C ILE A 22 -9.15 12.64 10.12
N LYS A 23 -9.94 11.62 9.84
CA LYS A 23 -11.29 11.53 10.37
C LYS A 23 -11.20 10.98 11.80
N ASP A 24 -11.58 11.80 12.78
CA ASP A 24 -11.73 11.35 14.15
C ASP A 24 -12.86 10.31 14.20
N MET A 25 -12.49 9.03 14.32
CA MET A 25 -13.44 7.93 14.36
C MET A 25 -14.07 7.72 15.73
N THR A 26 -13.67 8.51 16.73
CA THR A 26 -14.17 8.40 18.09
C THR A 26 -15.49 9.17 18.31
N LYS A 27 -15.87 10.04 17.35
CA LYS A 27 -17.05 10.91 17.44
C LYS A 27 -18.09 10.56 16.38
N GLY A 28 -19.33 10.26 16.79
CA GLY A 28 -20.47 10.02 15.92
C GLY A 28 -21.07 8.63 16.07
N ASN A 29 -21.95 8.22 15.14
CA ASN A 29 -22.56 6.90 15.14
C ASN A 29 -21.54 5.85 14.69
N PRO A 30 -21.16 4.87 15.56
CA PRO A 30 -20.13 3.88 15.28
C PRO A 30 -20.38 3.07 14.00
N SER A 31 -21.61 2.63 13.79
CA SER A 31 -21.99 1.81 12.62
C SER A 31 -21.77 2.55 11.30
N LYS A 32 -22.16 3.83 11.25
CA LYS A 32 -21.98 4.68 10.05
C LYS A 32 -20.51 4.95 9.78
N ILE A 33 -19.71 5.18 10.82
CA ILE A 33 -18.29 5.44 10.71
C ILE A 33 -17.59 4.19 10.18
N LEU A 34 -17.90 3.02 10.77
CA LEU A 34 -17.32 1.73 10.38
C LEU A 34 -17.65 1.40 8.92
N PHE A 35 -18.91 1.58 8.52
CA PHE A 35 -19.34 1.34 7.13
C PHE A 35 -18.61 2.25 6.14
N CYS A 36 -18.54 3.55 6.42
CA CYS A 36 -17.85 4.52 5.55
C CYS A 36 -16.33 4.25 5.47
N PHE A 37 -15.74 3.63 6.49
CA PHE A 37 -14.33 3.24 6.51
C PHE A 37 -14.08 1.91 5.78
N ALA A 38 -14.97 0.92 6.00
CA ALA A 38 -14.84 -0.40 5.39
C ALA A 38 -15.16 -0.40 3.89
N LEU A 39 -16.10 0.43 3.45
CA LEU A 39 -16.54 0.48 2.06
C LEU A 39 -15.38 0.70 1.05
N PRO A 40 -14.48 1.68 1.23
CA PRO A 40 -13.32 1.82 0.34
C PRO A 40 -12.40 0.59 0.33
N MET A 41 -12.25 -0.11 1.47
CA MET A 41 -11.43 -1.32 1.54
C MET A 41 -12.06 -2.47 0.75
N VAL A 42 -13.37 -2.66 0.89
CA VAL A 42 -14.11 -3.69 0.13
C VAL A 42 -14.06 -3.39 -1.38
N VAL A 43 -14.30 -2.14 -1.76
CA VAL A 43 -14.18 -1.69 -3.16
C VAL A 43 -12.76 -1.92 -3.67
N GLY A 44 -11.73 -1.63 -2.86
CA GLY A 44 -10.34 -1.92 -3.21
C GLY A 44 -10.08 -3.39 -3.50
N ASN A 45 -10.58 -4.28 -2.64
CA ASN A 45 -10.43 -5.73 -2.84
C ASN A 45 -11.13 -6.21 -4.12
N ILE A 46 -12.32 -5.67 -4.43
CA ILE A 46 -13.02 -5.96 -5.68
C ILE A 46 -12.21 -5.49 -6.88
N PHE A 47 -11.70 -4.26 -6.86
CA PHE A 47 -10.84 -3.73 -7.92
C PHE A 47 -9.57 -4.58 -8.11
N GLN A 48 -8.97 -5.06 -7.03
CA GLN A 48 -7.80 -5.93 -7.10
C GLN A 48 -8.12 -7.26 -7.77
N GLN A 49 -9.27 -7.85 -7.48
CA GLN A 49 -9.69 -9.08 -8.15
C GLN A 49 -10.03 -8.87 -9.62
N LEU A 50 -10.68 -7.74 -9.94
CA LEU A 50 -10.98 -7.40 -11.33
C LEU A 50 -9.71 -7.23 -12.16
N TYR A 51 -8.70 -6.53 -11.65
CA TYR A 51 -7.46 -6.36 -12.41
C TYR A 51 -6.70 -7.70 -12.57
N ASN A 52 -6.70 -8.60 -11.59
CA ASN A 52 -6.12 -9.94 -11.71
C ASN A 52 -6.81 -10.77 -12.82
N ILE A 53 -8.14 -10.62 -12.95
CA ILE A 53 -8.91 -11.25 -14.02
C ILE A 53 -8.51 -10.67 -15.38
N VAL A 54 -8.40 -9.34 -15.48
CA VAL A 54 -8.02 -8.66 -16.74
C VAL A 54 -6.61 -9.07 -17.15
N ASP A 55 -5.64 -9.12 -16.24
CA ASP A 55 -4.28 -9.60 -16.49
C ASP A 55 -4.30 -11.04 -17.02
N SER A 56 -5.06 -11.93 -16.39
CA SER A 56 -5.22 -13.31 -16.83
C SER A 56 -5.84 -13.43 -18.24
N ILE A 57 -6.82 -12.57 -18.55
CA ILE A 57 -7.44 -12.51 -19.88
C ILE A 57 -6.42 -12.04 -20.94
N ILE A 58 -5.61 -11.03 -20.63
CA ILE A 58 -4.58 -10.53 -21.54
C ILE A 58 -3.54 -11.61 -21.81
N VAL A 59 -3.01 -12.26 -20.77
CA VAL A 59 -2.05 -13.35 -20.93
C VAL A 59 -2.66 -14.52 -21.71
N GLY A 60 -3.88 -14.93 -21.37
CA GLY A 60 -4.55 -16.05 -22.03
C GLY A 60 -4.83 -15.81 -23.53
N ASN A 61 -5.26 -14.61 -23.90
CA ASN A 61 -5.62 -14.27 -25.27
C ASN A 61 -4.40 -13.97 -26.17
N PHE A 62 -3.39 -13.27 -25.64
CA PHE A 62 -2.24 -12.85 -26.46
C PHE A 62 -1.10 -13.86 -26.46
N VAL A 63 -0.92 -14.64 -25.38
CA VAL A 63 0.21 -15.58 -25.24
C VAL A 63 -0.26 -17.03 -25.36
N GLY A 64 -1.46 -17.33 -24.84
CA GLY A 64 -2.06 -18.65 -24.94
C GLY A 64 -2.18 -19.40 -23.60
N VAL A 65 -2.80 -20.57 -23.68
CA VAL A 65 -3.20 -21.38 -22.52
C VAL A 65 -2.00 -21.85 -21.68
N ASN A 66 -0.88 -22.17 -22.30
CA ASN A 66 0.33 -22.60 -21.58
C ASN A 66 0.91 -21.47 -20.72
N ALA A 67 0.92 -20.25 -21.23
CA ALA A 67 1.35 -19.07 -20.48
C ALA A 67 0.43 -18.78 -19.29
N LEU A 68 -0.89 -18.88 -19.52
CA LEU A 68 -1.87 -18.73 -18.44
C LEU A 68 -1.68 -19.82 -17.36
N ALA A 69 -1.39 -21.06 -17.76
CA ALA A 69 -1.09 -22.15 -16.84
C ALA A 69 0.20 -21.90 -16.05
N ALA A 70 1.25 -21.31 -16.66
CA ALA A 70 2.49 -20.96 -16.00
C ALA A 70 2.28 -19.87 -14.94
N VAL A 71 1.53 -18.80 -15.26
CA VAL A 71 1.17 -17.72 -14.33
C VAL A 71 0.31 -18.28 -13.19
N GLY A 72 -0.71 -19.09 -13.51
CA GLY A 72 -1.59 -19.71 -12.52
C GLY A 72 -0.86 -20.66 -11.56
N ALA A 73 0.09 -21.44 -12.06
CA ALA A 73 0.93 -22.32 -11.23
C ALA A 73 1.83 -21.52 -10.29
N SER A 74 2.36 -20.37 -10.75
CA SER A 74 3.17 -19.46 -9.94
C SER A 74 2.33 -18.75 -8.86
N TYR A 75 1.03 -18.58 -9.07
CA TYR A 75 0.13 -17.88 -8.16
C TYR A 75 0.09 -18.49 -6.77
N THR A 76 0.18 -19.81 -6.64
CA THR A 76 0.20 -20.48 -5.34
C THR A 76 1.33 -19.95 -4.44
N MET A 77 2.53 -19.77 -5.00
CA MET A 77 3.66 -19.22 -4.25
C MET A 77 3.54 -17.72 -4.03
N THR A 78 3.16 -16.98 -5.05
CA THR A 78 2.94 -15.54 -4.91
C THR A 78 1.91 -15.23 -3.83
N PHE A 79 0.86 -16.06 -3.70
CA PHE A 79 -0.15 -15.94 -2.66
C PHE A 79 0.43 -16.13 -1.24
N VAL A 80 1.38 -17.04 -1.04
CA VAL A 80 2.06 -17.19 0.25
C VAL A 80 2.80 -15.90 0.62
N PHE A 81 3.54 -15.31 -0.31
CA PHE A 81 4.27 -14.05 -0.07
C PHE A 81 3.32 -12.87 0.22
N ILE A 82 2.21 -12.79 -0.51
CA ILE A 82 1.15 -11.79 -0.27
C ILE A 82 0.57 -11.96 1.14
N THR A 83 0.29 -13.19 1.55
CA THR A 83 -0.30 -13.49 2.87
C THR A 83 0.67 -13.12 4.00
N VAL A 84 1.95 -13.41 3.85
CA VAL A 84 2.98 -13.01 4.83
C VAL A 84 3.11 -11.49 4.90
N ALA A 85 3.13 -10.79 3.76
CA ALA A 85 3.17 -9.32 3.70
C ALA A 85 1.96 -8.69 4.38
N ASN A 86 0.76 -9.20 4.11
CA ASN A 86 -0.48 -8.74 4.72
C ASN A 86 -0.49 -9.00 6.24
N GLY A 87 -0.15 -10.21 6.66
CA GLY A 87 -0.13 -10.59 8.09
C GLY A 87 0.83 -9.72 8.90
N ALA A 88 2.06 -9.54 8.43
CA ALA A 88 3.05 -8.68 9.07
C ALA A 88 2.58 -7.21 9.13
N SER A 89 1.99 -6.71 8.03
CA SER A 89 1.53 -5.32 7.93
C SER A 89 0.30 -5.07 8.81
N ILE A 90 -0.65 -6.00 8.89
CA ILE A 90 -1.82 -5.92 9.77
C ILE A 90 -1.38 -5.93 11.23
N GLY A 91 -0.46 -6.81 11.62
CA GLY A 91 0.09 -6.84 12.98
C GLY A 91 0.68 -5.48 13.40
N CYS A 92 1.49 -4.86 12.55
CA CYS A 92 2.03 -3.53 12.80
C CYS A 92 0.94 -2.45 12.86
N SER A 93 -0.10 -2.54 12.01
CA SER A 93 -1.17 -1.55 11.95
C SER A 93 -2.00 -1.49 13.24
N VAL A 94 -2.14 -2.61 13.94
CA VAL A 94 -2.82 -2.66 15.26
C VAL A 94 -2.11 -1.79 16.27
N VAL A 95 -0.78 -1.90 16.38
CA VAL A 95 0.01 -1.06 17.29
C VAL A 95 -0.08 0.42 16.91
N ILE A 96 0.03 0.73 15.60
CA ILE A 96 -0.08 2.09 15.10
C ILE A 96 -1.45 2.70 15.43
N SER A 97 -2.55 1.95 15.24
CA SER A 97 -3.91 2.41 15.50
C SER A 97 -4.17 2.63 17.00
N GLN A 98 -3.63 1.77 17.88
CA GLN A 98 -3.72 1.94 19.33
C GLN A 98 -3.01 3.20 19.79
N LEU A 99 -1.79 3.45 19.32
CA LEU A 99 -1.03 4.65 19.65
C LEU A 99 -1.67 5.92 19.09
N PHE A 100 -2.27 5.81 17.90
CA PHE A 100 -3.05 6.90 17.30
C PHE A 100 -4.29 7.22 18.14
N GLY A 101 -5.05 6.20 18.56
CA GLY A 101 -6.22 6.35 19.44
C GLY A 101 -5.86 6.92 20.82
N ALA A 102 -4.70 6.53 21.37
CA ALA A 102 -4.16 7.09 22.63
C ALA A 102 -3.58 8.51 22.48
N GLN A 103 -3.57 9.07 21.26
CA GLN A 103 -2.98 10.38 20.94
C GLN A 103 -1.46 10.50 21.25
N ASP A 104 -0.76 9.36 21.39
CA ASP A 104 0.71 9.34 21.56
C ASP A 104 1.38 9.39 20.18
N PHE A 105 1.35 10.57 19.56
CA PHE A 105 1.84 10.77 18.20
C PHE A 105 3.35 10.55 18.06
N ASN A 106 4.13 10.71 19.12
CA ASN A 106 5.57 10.47 19.07
C ASN A 106 5.88 8.98 18.98
N LYS A 107 5.26 8.14 19.81
CA LYS A 107 5.41 6.69 19.74
C LYS A 107 4.79 6.12 18.47
N MET A 108 3.64 6.65 18.05
CA MET A 108 3.01 6.26 16.79
C MET A 108 3.94 6.45 15.58
N LYS A 109 4.63 7.60 15.48
CA LYS A 109 5.62 7.85 14.40
C LYS A 109 6.78 6.88 14.47
N SER A 110 7.36 6.70 15.67
CA SER A 110 8.42 5.72 15.87
C SER A 110 7.98 4.32 15.43
N SER A 111 6.75 3.92 15.80
CA SER A 111 6.18 2.62 15.39
C SER A 111 6.02 2.50 13.88
N ILE A 112 5.59 3.58 13.18
CA ILE A 112 5.49 3.57 11.70
C ILE A 112 6.88 3.39 11.08
N TYR A 113 7.90 4.11 11.52
CA TYR A 113 9.26 3.96 10.99
C TYR A 113 9.84 2.57 11.28
N THR A 114 9.66 2.05 12.50
CA THR A 114 10.09 0.71 12.87
C THR A 114 9.36 -0.35 12.04
N ALA A 115 8.05 -0.21 11.83
CA ALA A 115 7.28 -1.11 11.00
C ALA A 115 7.73 -1.09 9.53
N LEU A 116 8.00 0.09 8.96
CA LEU A 116 8.55 0.22 7.60
C LEU A 116 9.91 -0.48 7.47
N LEU A 117 10.78 -0.33 8.46
CA LEU A 117 12.09 -0.99 8.45
C LEU A 117 11.97 -2.49 8.64
N SER A 118 11.24 -2.96 9.64
CA SER A 118 11.13 -4.39 9.96
C SER A 118 10.41 -5.19 8.86
N VAL A 119 9.27 -4.66 8.35
CA VAL A 119 8.53 -5.29 7.27
C VAL A 119 9.28 -5.18 5.94
N GLY A 120 9.98 -4.06 5.70
CA GLY A 120 10.86 -3.91 4.54
C GLY A 120 12.05 -4.89 4.56
N MET A 121 12.70 -5.07 5.71
CA MET A 121 13.76 -6.08 5.89
C MET A 121 13.24 -7.49 5.68
N LEU A 122 12.06 -7.82 6.20
CA LEU A 122 11.42 -9.11 5.96
C LEU A 122 11.18 -9.33 4.45
N GLY A 123 10.70 -8.30 3.75
CA GLY A 123 10.54 -8.34 2.30
C GLY A 123 11.84 -8.58 1.54
N LEU A 124 12.94 -7.95 1.97
CA LEU A 124 14.28 -8.18 1.41
C LEU A 124 14.76 -9.63 1.64
N ILE A 125 14.63 -10.13 2.84
CA ILE A 125 15.02 -11.51 3.18
C ILE A 125 14.24 -12.50 2.32
N LEU A 126 12.92 -12.33 2.22
CA LEU A 126 12.06 -13.20 1.43
C LEU A 126 12.33 -13.07 -0.07
N MET A 127 12.69 -11.89 -0.57
CA MET A 127 13.12 -11.69 -1.95
C MET A 127 14.36 -12.56 -2.25
N PHE A 128 15.39 -12.50 -1.40
CA PHE A 128 16.59 -13.32 -1.59
C PHE A 128 16.32 -14.82 -1.49
N ILE A 129 15.54 -15.25 -0.50
CA ILE A 129 15.13 -16.65 -0.36
C ILE A 129 14.35 -17.10 -1.62
N GLY A 130 13.39 -16.30 -2.07
CA GLY A 130 12.60 -16.59 -3.25
C GLY A 130 13.45 -16.74 -4.51
N LEU A 131 14.41 -15.84 -4.75
CA LEU A 131 15.30 -15.88 -5.90
C LEU A 131 16.23 -17.10 -5.87
N VAL A 132 16.81 -17.42 -4.71
CA VAL A 132 17.74 -18.57 -4.57
C VAL A 132 17.01 -19.90 -4.73
N PHE A 133 15.80 -20.02 -4.21
CA PHE A 133 15.05 -21.27 -4.19
C PHE A 133 13.94 -21.36 -5.25
N SER A 134 13.85 -20.40 -6.19
CA SER A 134 12.78 -20.33 -7.19
C SER A 134 12.58 -21.62 -7.98
N GLU A 135 13.66 -22.21 -8.51
CA GLU A 135 13.59 -23.46 -9.26
C GLU A 135 13.21 -24.67 -8.38
N ASN A 136 13.75 -24.74 -7.15
CA ASN A 136 13.43 -25.82 -6.21
C ASN A 136 11.95 -25.77 -5.82
N ILE A 137 11.41 -24.59 -5.64
CA ILE A 137 9.98 -24.35 -5.37
C ILE A 137 9.11 -24.83 -6.53
N LEU A 138 9.47 -24.49 -7.78
CA LEU A 138 8.75 -24.92 -8.97
C LEU A 138 8.78 -26.45 -9.17
N ARG A 139 9.92 -27.07 -8.87
CA ARG A 139 10.07 -28.54 -8.88
C ARG A 139 9.20 -29.20 -7.80
N LEU A 140 9.16 -28.61 -6.59
CA LEU A 140 8.31 -29.09 -5.50
C LEU A 140 6.83 -29.01 -5.86
N LEU A 141 6.42 -27.97 -6.60
CA LEU A 141 5.05 -27.80 -7.12
C LEU A 141 4.74 -28.73 -8.30
N GLN A 142 5.71 -29.59 -8.72
CA GLN A 142 5.56 -30.56 -9.81
C GLN A 142 5.10 -29.92 -11.12
N ILE A 143 5.62 -28.73 -11.45
CA ILE A 143 5.26 -28.00 -12.66
C ILE A 143 5.79 -28.75 -13.88
N LYS A 144 4.90 -28.96 -14.88
CA LYS A 144 5.24 -29.68 -16.11
C LYS A 144 6.36 -28.98 -16.90
N ASN A 145 7.28 -29.76 -17.49
CA ASN A 145 8.42 -29.24 -18.25
C ASN A 145 8.03 -28.23 -19.35
N GLY A 146 6.86 -28.39 -19.97
CA GLY A 146 6.39 -27.49 -21.04
C GLY A 146 6.07 -26.06 -20.63
N ILE A 147 5.83 -25.82 -19.33
CA ILE A 147 5.51 -24.47 -18.79
C ILE A 147 6.54 -24.02 -17.72
N PHE A 148 7.51 -24.86 -17.42
CA PHE A 148 8.48 -24.62 -16.34
C PHE A 148 9.30 -23.35 -16.56
N ASN A 149 9.79 -23.15 -17.79
CA ASN A 149 10.62 -21.98 -18.11
C ASN A 149 9.83 -20.67 -17.95
N ASP A 150 8.61 -20.62 -18.46
CA ASP A 150 7.74 -19.44 -18.33
C ASP A 150 7.38 -19.16 -16.87
N ALA A 151 7.06 -20.20 -16.09
CA ALA A 151 6.81 -20.09 -14.66
C ALA A 151 8.05 -19.59 -13.89
N SER A 152 9.25 -20.07 -14.24
CA SER A 152 10.51 -19.63 -13.64
C SER A 152 10.81 -18.17 -13.93
N VAL A 153 10.65 -17.72 -15.16
CA VAL A 153 10.82 -16.32 -15.55
C VAL A 153 9.83 -15.42 -14.80
N TYR A 154 8.56 -15.82 -14.74
CA TYR A 154 7.53 -15.07 -14.00
C TYR A 154 7.86 -14.96 -12.52
N MET A 155 8.18 -16.08 -11.86
CA MET A 155 8.51 -16.12 -10.44
C MET A 155 9.74 -15.29 -10.09
N ASN A 156 10.79 -15.37 -10.89
CA ASN A 156 12.01 -14.60 -10.63
C ASN A 156 11.75 -13.09 -10.67
N ILE A 157 10.98 -12.61 -11.66
CA ILE A 157 10.59 -11.21 -11.75
C ILE A 157 9.68 -10.83 -10.57
N TYR A 158 8.74 -11.70 -10.20
CA TYR A 158 7.87 -11.48 -9.05
C TYR A 158 8.66 -11.37 -7.74
N PHE A 159 9.65 -12.26 -7.51
CA PHE A 159 10.49 -12.20 -6.32
C PHE A 159 11.30 -10.91 -6.25
N LEU A 160 11.81 -10.39 -7.36
CA LEU A 160 12.42 -9.05 -7.41
C LEU A 160 11.44 -7.95 -6.97
N GLY A 161 10.16 -8.12 -7.24
CA GLY A 161 9.08 -7.21 -6.83
C GLY A 161 8.66 -7.33 -5.36
N THR A 162 9.07 -8.39 -4.66
CA THR A 162 8.61 -8.68 -3.29
C THR A 162 8.90 -7.53 -2.31
N ILE A 163 10.03 -6.87 -2.41
CA ILE A 163 10.35 -5.71 -1.56
C ILE A 163 9.31 -4.60 -1.71
N PHE A 164 8.88 -4.31 -2.94
CA PHE A 164 7.85 -3.29 -3.21
C PHE A 164 6.47 -3.74 -2.70
N LEU A 165 6.16 -5.03 -2.80
CA LEU A 165 4.96 -5.62 -2.21
C LEU A 165 4.89 -5.35 -0.70
N PHE A 166 5.95 -5.62 0.03
CA PHE A 166 6.02 -5.43 1.47
C PHE A 166 5.93 -3.95 1.86
N ILE A 167 6.67 -3.07 1.16
CA ILE A 167 6.61 -1.62 1.38
C ILE A 167 5.21 -1.07 1.09
N TYR A 168 4.55 -1.53 0.03
CA TYR A 168 3.19 -1.14 -0.29
C TYR A 168 2.21 -1.58 0.80
N ASN A 169 2.28 -2.85 1.24
CA ASN A 169 1.37 -3.38 2.25
C ASN A 169 1.51 -2.66 3.59
N ILE A 170 2.72 -2.44 4.10
CA ILE A 170 2.90 -1.73 5.36
C ILE A 170 2.50 -0.26 5.25
N SER A 171 2.71 0.38 4.10
CA SER A 171 2.28 1.76 3.87
C SER A 171 0.77 1.88 3.86
N THR A 172 0.05 1.01 3.15
CA THR A 172 -1.41 1.01 3.08
C THR A 172 -2.05 0.64 4.41
N SER A 173 -1.50 -0.34 5.13
CA SER A 173 -1.94 -0.71 6.48
C SER A 173 -1.73 0.42 7.48
N SER A 174 -0.65 1.20 7.34
CA SER A 174 -0.42 2.40 8.16
C SER A 174 -1.44 3.50 7.85
N PHE A 175 -1.82 3.73 6.59
CA PHE A 175 -2.91 4.66 6.25
C PHE A 175 -4.23 4.21 6.87
N ASN A 176 -4.56 2.93 6.79
CA ASN A 176 -5.77 2.36 7.41
C ASN A 176 -5.75 2.55 8.92
N ALA A 177 -4.61 2.34 9.59
CA ALA A 177 -4.44 2.58 11.02
C ALA A 177 -4.65 4.05 11.43
N LEU A 178 -4.34 4.99 10.52
CA LEU A 178 -4.59 6.42 10.69
C LEU A 178 -6.02 6.85 10.30
N GLY A 179 -6.90 5.91 9.96
CA GLY A 179 -8.29 6.20 9.59
C GLY A 179 -8.50 6.63 8.13
N ASP A 180 -7.49 6.47 7.28
CA ASP A 180 -7.54 6.86 5.86
C ASP A 180 -7.55 5.62 4.96
N SER A 181 -8.73 5.09 4.66
CA SER A 181 -8.93 3.98 3.72
C SER A 181 -9.07 4.42 2.26
N LYS A 182 -9.23 5.72 1.99
CA LYS A 182 -9.42 6.24 0.63
C LYS A 182 -8.11 6.40 -0.14
N THR A 183 -7.07 6.82 0.55
CA THR A 183 -5.73 7.00 -0.06
C THR A 183 -5.16 5.68 -0.59
N PRO A 184 -5.18 4.57 0.16
CA PRO A 184 -4.82 3.25 -0.38
C PRO A 184 -5.64 2.83 -1.59
N LEU A 185 -6.96 3.03 -1.57
CA LEU A 185 -7.83 2.74 -2.71
C LEU A 185 -7.42 3.52 -3.97
N ALA A 186 -7.10 4.81 -3.82
CA ALA A 186 -6.66 5.64 -4.95
C ALA A 186 -5.34 5.13 -5.55
N PHE A 187 -4.38 4.69 -4.73
CA PHE A 187 -3.13 4.09 -5.22
C PHE A 187 -3.38 2.77 -5.93
N LEU A 188 -4.28 1.94 -5.40
CA LEU A 188 -4.65 0.68 -6.03
C LEU A 188 -5.27 0.89 -7.42
N ILE A 189 -6.25 1.79 -7.54
CA ILE A 189 -6.87 2.11 -8.83
C ILE A 189 -5.84 2.63 -9.82
N PHE A 190 -4.98 3.55 -9.39
CA PHE A 190 -3.94 4.12 -10.24
C PHE A 190 -2.95 3.05 -10.74
N SER A 191 -2.49 2.17 -9.85
CA SER A 191 -1.57 1.10 -10.24
C SER A 191 -2.22 0.06 -11.13
N SER A 192 -3.49 -0.26 -10.90
CA SER A 192 -4.23 -1.21 -11.76
C SER A 192 -4.36 -0.69 -13.19
N ILE A 193 -4.64 0.60 -13.36
CA ILE A 193 -4.69 1.22 -14.69
C ILE A 193 -3.32 1.16 -15.38
N ILE A 194 -2.25 1.48 -14.66
CA ILE A 194 -0.88 1.39 -15.19
C ILE A 194 -0.54 -0.05 -15.57
N ASN A 195 -0.87 -1.01 -14.70
CA ASN A 195 -0.60 -2.42 -14.95
C ASN A 195 -1.30 -2.90 -16.25
N VAL A 196 -2.62 -2.70 -16.37
CA VAL A 196 -3.38 -3.08 -17.58
C VAL A 196 -2.81 -2.41 -18.84
N PHE A 197 -2.44 -1.12 -18.75
CA PHE A 197 -1.82 -0.42 -19.88
C PHE A 197 -0.47 -1.05 -20.27
N LEU A 198 0.37 -1.37 -19.29
CA LEU A 198 1.66 -2.01 -19.52
C LEU A 198 1.51 -3.44 -20.04
N ASP A 199 0.52 -4.20 -19.58
CA ASP A 199 0.22 -5.54 -20.08
C ASP A 199 -0.17 -5.50 -21.57
N LEU A 200 -1.08 -4.61 -21.95
CA LEU A 200 -1.45 -4.42 -23.35
C LEU A 200 -0.25 -3.98 -24.21
N LEU A 201 0.64 -3.17 -23.66
CA LEU A 201 1.83 -2.71 -24.36
C LEU A 201 2.89 -3.82 -24.48
N LEU A 202 3.27 -4.45 -23.36
CA LEU A 202 4.38 -5.41 -23.32
C LEU A 202 3.97 -6.80 -23.85
N VAL A 203 2.78 -7.25 -23.49
CA VAL A 203 2.27 -8.55 -23.94
C VAL A 203 1.60 -8.44 -25.30
N GLY A 204 0.71 -7.46 -25.50
CA GLY A 204 -0.07 -7.32 -26.74
C GLY A 204 0.74 -6.74 -27.90
N LYS A 205 1.47 -5.63 -27.71
CA LYS A 205 2.20 -4.95 -28.79
C LYS A 205 3.64 -5.46 -28.99
N PHE A 206 4.37 -5.64 -27.90
CA PHE A 206 5.77 -6.10 -27.96
C PHE A 206 5.93 -7.62 -27.95
N ASN A 207 4.84 -8.39 -27.81
CA ASN A 207 4.85 -9.85 -27.81
C ASN A 207 5.87 -10.47 -26.82
N MET A 208 6.05 -9.85 -25.64
CA MET A 208 7.02 -10.30 -24.64
C MET A 208 6.53 -11.54 -23.86
N GLY A 209 5.35 -12.05 -24.15
CA GLY A 209 4.81 -13.24 -23.49
C GLY A 209 4.65 -13.09 -21.99
N VAL A 210 4.86 -14.16 -21.25
CA VAL A 210 4.79 -14.21 -19.77
C VAL A 210 5.74 -13.22 -19.10
N LYS A 211 6.93 -13.03 -19.70
CA LYS A 211 7.91 -12.04 -19.21
C LYS A 211 7.35 -10.62 -19.24
N GLY A 212 6.56 -10.27 -20.28
CA GLY A 212 5.91 -8.97 -20.39
C GLY A 212 4.93 -8.71 -19.25
N ALA A 213 4.06 -9.67 -18.94
CA ALA A 213 3.11 -9.59 -17.84
C ALA A 213 3.82 -9.45 -16.47
N ALA A 214 4.88 -10.24 -16.23
CA ALA A 214 5.66 -10.15 -15.01
C ALA A 214 6.30 -8.76 -14.83
N ILE A 215 6.88 -8.19 -15.92
CA ILE A 215 7.48 -6.85 -15.90
C ILE A 215 6.42 -5.77 -15.68
N ALA A 216 5.24 -5.87 -16.31
CA ALA A 216 4.15 -4.93 -16.13
C ALA A 216 3.71 -4.87 -14.66
N THR A 217 3.51 -6.04 -14.05
CA THR A 217 3.16 -6.17 -12.62
C THR A 217 4.27 -5.60 -11.74
N PHE A 218 5.53 -5.92 -12.00
CA PHE A 218 6.68 -5.39 -11.25
C PHE A 218 6.74 -3.85 -11.30
N ILE A 219 6.58 -3.25 -12.48
CA ILE A 219 6.63 -1.79 -12.64
C ILE A 219 5.44 -1.14 -11.93
N ALA A 220 4.22 -1.62 -12.14
CA ALA A 220 3.01 -1.09 -11.51
C ALA A 220 3.11 -1.14 -9.98
N GLN A 221 3.57 -2.26 -9.44
CA GLN A 221 3.76 -2.45 -8.01
C GLN A 221 4.85 -1.56 -7.43
N SER A 222 5.98 -1.39 -8.14
CA SER A 222 7.06 -0.50 -7.75
C SER A 222 6.60 0.95 -7.67
N ILE A 223 5.88 1.43 -8.68
CA ILE A 223 5.30 2.78 -8.71
C ILE A 223 4.34 2.98 -7.53
N SER A 224 3.45 2.01 -7.28
CA SER A 224 2.50 2.07 -6.17
C SER A 224 3.19 2.13 -4.82
N ALA A 225 4.22 1.30 -4.61
CA ALA A 225 4.98 1.27 -3.37
C ALA A 225 5.69 2.61 -3.10
N VAL A 226 6.34 3.17 -4.13
CA VAL A 226 7.02 4.47 -4.02
C VAL A 226 6.02 5.60 -3.73
N LEU A 227 4.88 5.61 -4.40
CA LEU A 227 3.82 6.59 -4.15
C LEU A 227 3.28 6.43 -2.72
N ALA A 228 2.88 5.23 -2.31
CA ALA A 228 2.33 4.97 -0.98
C ALA A 228 3.32 5.38 0.13
N LEU A 229 4.59 5.00 -0.01
CA LEU A 229 5.64 5.36 0.94
C LEU A 229 5.84 6.89 1.02
N THR A 230 5.96 7.55 -0.14
CA THR A 230 6.18 9.00 -0.21
C THR A 230 5.04 9.78 0.44
N PHE A 231 3.79 9.40 0.15
CA PHE A 231 2.61 10.02 0.73
C PHE A 231 2.50 9.71 2.23
N LEU A 232 2.83 8.50 2.67
CA LEU A 232 2.85 8.14 4.09
C LEU A 232 3.88 8.98 4.85
N LEU A 233 5.11 9.10 4.36
CA LEU A 233 6.14 9.90 4.99
C LEU A 233 5.77 11.39 5.07
N LYS A 234 5.15 11.94 4.02
CA LYS A 234 4.59 13.32 4.05
C LYS A 234 3.49 13.44 5.10
N ARG A 235 2.61 12.43 5.21
CA ARG A 235 1.54 12.40 6.19
C ARG A 235 2.07 12.39 7.62
N VAL A 236 3.00 11.50 7.92
CA VAL A 236 3.63 11.37 9.25
C VAL A 236 4.32 12.67 9.67
N LYS A 237 4.98 13.36 8.74
CA LYS A 237 5.59 14.69 8.99
C LYS A 237 4.54 15.76 9.29
N SER A 238 3.41 15.77 8.60
CA SER A 238 2.35 16.77 8.80
C SER A 238 1.65 16.65 10.17
N ILE A 239 1.52 15.45 10.71
CA ILE A 239 0.96 15.20 12.04
C ILE A 239 1.76 15.94 13.12
N LYS A 240 3.08 16.07 12.98
CA LYS A 240 3.93 16.79 13.95
C LYS A 240 3.57 18.28 14.07
N VAL A 241 3.19 18.92 12.99
CA VAL A 241 2.81 20.34 12.97
C VAL A 241 1.46 20.55 13.67
N ILE A 242 0.54 19.63 13.45
CA ILE A 242 -0.81 19.67 14.07
C ILE A 242 -0.70 19.49 15.59
N ASP A 243 0.11 18.54 16.05
CA ASP A 243 0.34 18.29 17.49
C ASP A 243 0.91 19.51 18.21
N MET A 244 1.89 20.18 17.60
CA MET A 244 2.47 21.40 18.19
C MET A 244 1.47 22.58 18.26
N GLN A 245 0.57 22.70 17.28
CA GLN A 245 -0.47 23.72 17.30
C GLN A 245 -1.56 23.42 18.34
N GLU A 246 -2.05 22.18 18.42
CA GLU A 246 -3.04 21.79 19.43
C GLU A 246 -2.49 21.90 20.85
N HIS A 247 -1.24 21.50 21.08
CA HIS A 247 -0.61 21.62 22.39
C HIS A 247 -0.48 23.09 22.84
N ASN A 248 -0.12 23.98 21.92
CA ASN A 248 -0.06 25.41 22.19
C ASN A 248 -1.46 26.01 22.42
N ILE A 249 -2.47 25.59 21.65
CA ILE A 249 -3.86 26.06 21.83
C ILE A 249 -4.43 25.56 23.17
N LYS A 250 -4.23 24.28 23.54
CA LYS A 250 -4.65 23.74 24.85
C LYS A 250 -3.94 24.44 26.02
N LYS A 251 -2.64 24.72 25.90
CA LYS A 251 -1.87 25.46 26.91
C LYS A 251 -2.39 26.89 27.05
N PHE A 252 -2.70 27.55 25.93
CA PHE A 252 -3.26 28.90 25.94
C PHE A 252 -4.69 28.93 26.52
N SER A 253 -5.54 27.97 26.16
CA SER A 253 -6.88 27.79 26.70
C SER A 253 -6.86 27.58 28.23
N ASN A 254 -5.99 26.69 28.72
CA ASN A 254 -5.84 26.43 30.16
C ASN A 254 -5.33 27.66 30.93
N VAL A 255 -4.46 28.46 30.30
CA VAL A 255 -4.02 29.74 30.89
C VAL A 255 -5.15 30.76 30.95
N CYS A 256 -5.93 30.89 29.87
CA CYS A 256 -7.11 31.78 29.83
C CYS A 256 -8.16 31.41 30.86
N VAL A 257 -8.49 30.12 31.00
CA VAL A 257 -9.44 29.61 32.01
C VAL A 257 -8.94 29.90 33.42
N LYS A 258 -7.63 29.71 33.68
CA LYS A 258 -7.04 30.00 34.99
C LYS A 258 -7.06 31.52 35.32
N TYR A 259 -6.88 32.38 34.33
CA TYR A 259 -7.01 33.84 34.51
C TYR A 259 -8.44 34.28 34.79
N GLN A 260 -9.43 33.68 34.12
CA GLN A 260 -10.86 33.93 34.39
C GLN A 260 -11.25 33.53 35.81
N TYR A 261 -10.78 32.36 36.30
CA TYR A 261 -11.00 31.94 37.68
C TYR A 261 -10.37 32.90 38.69
N LEU A 262 -9.14 33.39 38.44
CA LEU A 262 -8.45 34.33 39.34
C LEU A 262 -9.14 35.71 39.40
N GLN A 263 -9.64 36.21 38.27
CA GLN A 263 -10.43 37.46 38.24
C GLN A 263 -11.76 37.34 38.99
N HIS A 264 -12.40 36.16 38.95
CA HIS A 264 -13.66 35.98 39.66
C HIS A 264 -13.48 35.96 41.18
N TYR A 265 -12.34 35.47 41.69
CA TYR A 265 -12.01 35.47 43.10
C TYR A 265 -11.43 36.80 43.64
N SER A 266 -10.90 37.65 42.77
CA SER A 266 -10.36 38.96 43.23
C SER A 266 -11.44 40.06 43.31
N ASN A 267 -12.65 39.79 42.78
CA ASN A 267 -13.80 40.72 42.80
C ASN A 267 -14.85 40.36 43.87
N GLN A 268 -14.55 39.37 44.75
CA GLN A 268 -15.29 39.07 45.96
C GLN A 268 -14.50 39.54 47.20
#